data_c85ebb72fa2d6457b2a3abd8244bcf34
#
_entry.id   c85ebb72fa2d6457b2a3abd8244bcf34
#
_cell.length_a   1.000
_cell.length_b   1.000
_cell.length_c   1.000
_cell.angle_alpha   90.00
_cell.angle_beta   90.00
_cell.angle_gamma   90.00
#
_symmetry.space_group_name_H-M   'P 1'
#
loop_
_entity.id
_entity.type
_entity.pdbx_description
1 polymer ?
#
loop_
_entity_poly.entity_id
_entity_poly.type
_entity_poly.pdbx_seq_one_letter_code
_entity_poly.pdbx_strand_id
1 'polypeptide(L)'
;TPHFVNLFIVLLGMLLVYGIIRVYDLFKSISLTFALLVGYLVFSAICFYFGVVINVITPVVMFVVMMIIAYIHKFIIENQSKEKVKSAMGKYMSQDVMKRIVMNIDNLGLGGKKATVTVLFSDIRGFTSLSETMSAEQVSEILNEYFTEMEPIVAKHNGIINKFIGDAVMAIFGEPIQDKNHALNAVKCGYEMLVKVKELQYKWAAEGKPKIEIGIGINTGEVFVGNIGSVNRMEYTVIGDTVN
;
A
#
# COMPACT_ATOMS: atom_id res chain seq x y z
N THR A 1 -27.72 46.61 -7.20
CA THR A 1 -27.98 45.87 -5.93
C THR A 1 -27.02 46.35 -4.85
N PRO A 2 -27.47 46.49 -3.57
CA PRO A 2 -26.57 46.82 -2.46
C PRO A 2 -25.43 45.81 -2.37
N HIS A 3 -24.23 46.27 -2.05
CA HIS A 3 -23.03 45.42 -1.93
C HIS A 3 -23.23 44.22 -0.99
N PHE A 4 -24.02 44.38 0.07
CA PHE A 4 -24.37 43.31 1.01
C PHE A 4 -25.13 42.13 0.39
N VAL A 5 -26.05 42.40 -0.57
CA VAL A 5 -26.81 41.35 -1.25
C VAL A 5 -25.92 40.52 -2.14
N ASN A 6 -25.01 41.16 -2.87
CA ASN A 6 -24.04 40.46 -3.69
C ASN A 6 -23.11 39.59 -2.83
N LEU A 7 -22.60 40.11 -1.72
CA LEU A 7 -21.76 39.37 -0.79
C LEU A 7 -22.48 38.14 -0.22
N PHE A 8 -23.76 38.32 0.17
CA PHE A 8 -24.57 37.21 0.70
C PHE A 8 -24.78 36.11 -0.36
N ILE A 9 -25.10 36.47 -1.60
CA ILE A 9 -25.24 35.50 -2.72
C ILE A 9 -23.97 34.72 -2.94
N VAL A 10 -22.81 35.39 -2.95
CA VAL A 10 -21.51 34.76 -3.13
C VAL A 10 -21.20 33.78 -2.00
N LEU A 11 -21.35 34.18 -0.76
CA LEU A 11 -21.10 33.35 0.41
C LEU A 11 -22.02 32.11 0.45
N LEU A 12 -23.32 32.30 0.19
CA LEU A 12 -24.26 31.19 0.13
C LEU A 12 -23.92 30.21 -1.00
N GLY A 13 -23.58 30.71 -2.19
CA GLY A 13 -23.16 29.91 -3.32
C GLY A 13 -21.91 29.09 -3.02
N MET A 14 -20.89 29.71 -2.40
CA MET A 14 -19.67 29.02 -1.98
C MET A 14 -19.95 27.89 -0.99
N LEU A 15 -20.81 28.13 -0.01
CA LEU A 15 -21.18 27.15 1.02
C LEU A 15 -21.91 25.95 0.40
N LEU A 16 -22.83 26.20 -0.53
CA LEU A 16 -23.55 25.17 -1.27
C LEU A 16 -22.60 24.32 -2.14
N VAL A 17 -21.71 24.96 -2.90
CA VAL A 17 -20.72 24.26 -3.73
C VAL A 17 -19.80 23.40 -2.87
N TYR A 18 -19.28 23.94 -1.78
CA TYR A 18 -18.43 23.18 -0.87
C TYR A 18 -19.16 21.96 -0.27
N GLY A 19 -20.42 22.16 0.16
CA GLY A 19 -21.26 21.08 0.67
C GLY A 19 -21.52 19.97 -0.36
N ILE A 20 -21.82 20.36 -1.60
CA ILE A 20 -22.03 19.40 -2.71
C ILE A 20 -20.77 18.59 -2.96
N ILE A 21 -19.61 19.24 -3.07
CA ILE A 21 -18.33 18.55 -3.38
C ILE A 21 -17.92 17.62 -2.23
N ARG A 22 -18.26 17.96 -1.00
CA ARG A 22 -17.94 17.12 0.17
C ARG A 22 -18.78 15.83 0.24
N VAL A 23 -20.05 15.91 -0.15
CA VAL A 23 -21.04 14.84 0.07
C VAL A 23 -21.14 13.89 -1.12
N TYR A 24 -21.04 14.40 -2.34
CA TYR A 24 -21.28 13.62 -3.56
C TYR A 24 -20.01 13.21 -4.28
N ASP A 25 -20.12 12.14 -5.08
CA ASP A 25 -19.05 11.70 -5.98
C ASP A 25 -18.72 12.73 -7.04
N LEU A 26 -17.56 12.61 -7.70
CA LEU A 26 -17.04 13.56 -8.66
C LEU A 26 -18.07 13.94 -9.73
N PHE A 27 -18.67 12.95 -10.41
CA PHE A 27 -19.66 13.19 -11.49
C PHE A 27 -20.92 13.92 -11.00
N LYS A 28 -21.47 13.47 -9.87
CA LYS A 28 -22.67 14.10 -9.27
C LYS A 28 -22.36 15.52 -8.81
N SER A 29 -21.18 15.73 -8.23
CA SER A 29 -20.77 17.07 -7.79
C SER A 29 -20.63 18.03 -8.96
N ILE A 30 -20.01 17.61 -10.08
CA ILE A 30 -19.89 18.43 -11.29
C ILE A 30 -21.28 18.79 -11.84
N SER A 31 -22.18 17.80 -11.98
CA SER A 31 -23.52 18.03 -12.51
C SER A 31 -24.33 18.99 -11.64
N LEU A 32 -24.31 18.80 -10.32
CA LEU A 32 -25.03 19.64 -9.37
C LEU A 32 -24.47 21.07 -9.31
N THR A 33 -23.14 21.23 -9.33
CA THR A 33 -22.52 22.55 -9.32
C THR A 33 -22.76 23.28 -10.63
N PHE A 34 -22.75 22.57 -11.75
CA PHE A 34 -23.13 23.16 -13.05
C PHE A 34 -24.61 23.58 -13.10
N ALA A 35 -25.51 22.74 -12.59
CA ALA A 35 -26.93 23.07 -12.50
C ALA A 35 -27.18 24.30 -11.61
N LEU A 36 -26.43 24.45 -10.51
CA LEU A 36 -26.49 25.64 -9.65
C LEU A 36 -26.04 26.91 -10.40
N LEU A 37 -24.96 26.83 -11.19
CA LEU A 37 -24.47 27.94 -12.00
C LEU A 37 -25.51 28.35 -13.04
N VAL A 38 -26.06 27.40 -13.78
CA VAL A 38 -27.11 27.67 -14.78
C VAL A 38 -28.34 28.26 -14.12
N GLY A 39 -28.79 27.73 -12.98
CA GLY A 39 -29.90 28.27 -12.21
C GLY A 39 -29.68 29.72 -11.77
N TYR A 40 -28.45 30.06 -11.34
CA TYR A 40 -28.07 31.41 -11.02
C TYR A 40 -28.14 32.36 -12.24
N LEU A 41 -27.64 31.94 -13.40
CA LEU A 41 -27.70 32.74 -14.62
C LEU A 41 -29.14 32.98 -15.10
N VAL A 42 -30.00 31.97 -15.04
CA VAL A 42 -31.43 32.08 -15.37
C VAL A 42 -32.12 33.02 -14.38
N PHE A 43 -31.85 32.88 -13.08
CA PHE A 43 -32.42 33.80 -12.06
C PHE A 43 -31.97 35.25 -12.32
N SER A 44 -30.71 35.48 -12.65
CA SER A 44 -30.20 36.82 -12.97
C SER A 44 -30.87 37.41 -14.22
N ALA A 45 -31.13 36.60 -15.26
CA ALA A 45 -31.86 37.04 -16.46
C ALA A 45 -33.32 37.40 -16.17
N ILE A 46 -33.99 36.62 -15.33
CA ILE A 46 -35.37 36.95 -14.86
C ILE A 46 -35.40 38.27 -14.08
N CYS A 47 -34.47 38.47 -13.15
CA CYS A 47 -34.35 39.73 -12.42
C CYS A 47 -34.11 40.92 -13.35
N PHE A 48 -33.30 40.77 -14.36
CA PHE A 48 -33.04 41.80 -15.37
C PHE A 48 -34.33 42.14 -16.15
N TYR A 49 -35.16 41.14 -16.49
CA TYR A 49 -36.44 41.35 -17.14
C TYR A 49 -37.40 42.22 -16.29
N PHE A 50 -37.36 42.07 -14.97
CA PHE A 50 -38.12 42.88 -14.02
C PHE A 50 -37.44 44.21 -13.65
N GLY A 51 -36.39 44.63 -14.35
CA GLY A 51 -35.71 45.89 -14.12
C GLY A 51 -34.71 45.88 -12.95
N VAL A 52 -34.40 44.70 -12.39
CA VAL A 52 -33.44 44.56 -11.29
C VAL A 52 -32.10 44.09 -11.87
N VAL A 53 -31.10 44.95 -11.84
CA VAL A 53 -29.74 44.60 -12.30
C VAL A 53 -28.96 43.94 -11.15
N ILE A 54 -28.58 42.66 -11.33
CA ILE A 54 -27.73 41.88 -10.41
C ILE A 54 -26.35 41.76 -11.02
N ASN A 55 -25.32 41.87 -10.20
CA ASN A 55 -23.94 41.65 -10.65
C ASN A 55 -23.71 40.14 -10.93
N VAL A 56 -23.50 39.77 -12.18
CA VAL A 56 -23.32 38.39 -12.61
C VAL A 56 -21.84 37.98 -12.58
N ILE A 57 -20.94 38.88 -12.93
CA ILE A 57 -19.52 38.55 -13.15
C ILE A 57 -18.84 38.09 -11.86
N THR A 58 -19.00 38.86 -10.79
CA THR A 58 -18.32 38.56 -9.50
C THR A 58 -18.73 37.19 -8.90
N PRO A 59 -20.04 36.86 -8.77
CA PRO A 59 -20.45 35.54 -8.29
C PRO A 59 -19.98 34.40 -9.18
N VAL A 60 -20.02 34.54 -10.50
CA VAL A 60 -19.58 33.50 -11.44
C VAL A 60 -18.09 33.23 -11.30
N VAL A 61 -17.25 34.27 -11.26
CA VAL A 61 -15.80 34.12 -11.09
C VAL A 61 -15.47 33.46 -9.76
N MET A 62 -16.08 33.94 -8.66
CA MET A 62 -15.88 33.35 -7.33
C MET A 62 -16.35 31.90 -7.24
N PHE A 63 -17.46 31.57 -7.91
CA PHE A 63 -17.98 30.21 -7.99
C PHE A 63 -16.99 29.26 -8.68
N VAL A 64 -16.44 29.68 -9.83
CA VAL A 64 -15.44 28.90 -10.57
C VAL A 64 -14.16 28.71 -9.75
N VAL A 65 -13.67 29.77 -9.12
CA VAL A 65 -12.46 29.69 -8.26
C VAL A 65 -12.70 28.74 -7.08
N MET A 66 -13.84 28.85 -6.41
CA MET A 66 -14.17 27.97 -5.29
C MET A 66 -14.32 26.50 -5.73
N MET A 67 -14.92 26.27 -6.88
CA MET A 67 -15.02 24.94 -7.47
C MET A 67 -13.63 24.32 -7.70
N ILE A 68 -12.71 25.07 -8.30
CA ILE A 68 -11.34 24.60 -8.52
C ILE A 68 -10.65 24.26 -7.21
N ILE A 69 -10.70 25.15 -6.22
CA ILE A 69 -10.09 24.94 -4.91
C ILE A 69 -10.68 23.67 -4.23
N ALA A 70 -12.01 23.52 -4.25
CA ALA A 70 -12.66 22.40 -3.62
C ALA A 70 -12.34 21.05 -4.31
N TYR A 71 -12.22 21.02 -5.64
CA TYR A 71 -11.78 19.83 -6.36
C TYR A 71 -10.32 19.47 -6.09
N ILE A 72 -9.43 20.45 -6.04
CA ILE A 72 -8.03 20.24 -5.66
C ILE A 72 -7.95 19.65 -4.25
N HIS A 73 -8.68 20.23 -3.31
CA HIS A 73 -8.71 19.76 -1.94
C HIS A 73 -9.23 18.31 -1.81
N LYS A 74 -10.34 18.00 -2.50
CA LYS A 74 -10.88 16.62 -2.56
C LYS A 74 -9.88 15.64 -3.16
N PHE A 75 -9.27 16.00 -4.29
CA PHE A 75 -8.24 15.17 -4.95
C PHE A 75 -7.06 14.87 -4.03
N ILE A 76 -6.57 15.89 -3.29
CA ILE A 76 -5.46 15.71 -2.33
C ILE A 76 -5.86 14.75 -1.22
N ILE A 77 -7.06 14.91 -0.63
CA ILE A 77 -7.53 14.05 0.47
C ILE A 77 -7.71 12.60 0.00
N GLU A 78 -8.35 12.40 -1.16
CA GLU A 78 -8.55 11.05 -1.72
C GLU A 78 -7.22 10.35 -2.03
N ASN A 79 -6.26 11.07 -2.61
CA ASN A 79 -4.93 10.51 -2.87
C ASN A 79 -4.17 10.20 -1.59
N GLN A 80 -4.21 11.07 -0.59
CA GLN A 80 -3.57 10.80 0.71
C GLN A 80 -4.17 9.57 1.39
N SER A 81 -5.48 9.38 1.31
CA SER A 81 -6.13 8.20 1.87
C SER A 81 -5.70 6.92 1.16
N LYS A 82 -5.66 6.92 -0.17
CA LYS A 82 -5.16 5.79 -0.98
C LYS A 82 -3.70 5.44 -0.66
N GLU A 83 -2.83 6.44 -0.55
CA GLU A 83 -1.42 6.21 -0.21
C GLU A 83 -1.23 5.71 1.23
N LYS A 84 -2.05 6.16 2.19
CA LYS A 84 -2.04 5.62 3.56
C LYS A 84 -2.41 4.14 3.59
N VAL A 85 -3.49 3.75 2.90
CA VAL A 85 -3.91 2.34 2.81
C VAL A 85 -2.82 1.50 2.14
N LYS A 86 -2.27 1.96 1.02
CA LYS A 86 -1.18 1.31 0.30
C LYS A 86 0.08 1.15 1.18
N SER A 87 0.47 2.20 1.90
CA SER A 87 1.60 2.13 2.83
C SER A 87 1.35 1.15 3.98
N ALA A 88 0.14 1.12 4.53
CA ALA A 88 -0.22 0.16 5.56
C ALA A 88 -0.18 -1.29 5.04
N MET A 89 -0.75 -1.55 3.86
CA MET A 89 -0.70 -2.87 3.23
C MET A 89 0.74 -3.32 2.92
N GLY A 90 1.63 -2.39 2.53
CA GLY A 90 3.05 -2.67 2.30
C GLY A 90 3.82 -3.18 3.52
N LYS A 91 3.27 -3.04 4.74
CA LYS A 91 3.83 -3.64 5.95
C LYS A 91 3.43 -5.11 6.16
N TYR A 92 2.39 -5.58 5.48
CA TYR A 92 1.87 -6.94 5.59
C TYR A 92 2.21 -7.82 4.40
N MET A 93 2.67 -7.22 3.29
CA MET A 93 3.10 -7.95 2.10
C MET A 93 4.18 -7.17 1.35
N SER A 94 5.00 -7.87 0.55
CA SER A 94 6.04 -7.19 -0.24
C SER A 94 5.42 -6.18 -1.23
N GLN A 95 6.14 -5.09 -1.51
CA GLN A 95 5.66 -4.05 -2.43
C GLN A 95 5.39 -4.59 -3.84
N ASP A 96 6.13 -5.58 -4.30
CA ASP A 96 5.97 -6.14 -5.64
C ASP A 96 4.74 -7.04 -5.75
N VAL A 97 4.43 -7.80 -4.69
CA VAL A 97 3.14 -8.51 -4.56
C VAL A 97 2.00 -7.52 -4.54
N MET A 98 2.10 -6.43 -3.77
CA MET A 98 1.07 -5.40 -3.72
C MET A 98 0.85 -4.72 -5.07
N LYS A 99 1.93 -4.36 -5.81
CA LYS A 99 1.82 -3.79 -7.17
C LYS A 99 1.05 -4.74 -8.09
N ARG A 100 1.36 -6.05 -8.04
CA ARG A 100 0.68 -7.06 -8.85
C ARG A 100 -0.81 -7.17 -8.50
N ILE A 101 -1.16 -7.14 -7.23
CA ILE A 101 -2.56 -7.14 -6.75
C ILE A 101 -3.29 -5.91 -7.28
N VAL A 102 -2.70 -4.72 -7.12
CA VAL A 102 -3.32 -3.46 -7.57
C VAL A 102 -3.49 -3.41 -9.10
N MET A 103 -2.52 -3.91 -9.87
CA MET A 103 -2.62 -3.97 -11.34
C MET A 103 -3.71 -4.92 -11.85
N ASN A 104 -4.11 -5.91 -11.05
CA ASN A 104 -5.09 -6.92 -11.43
C ASN A 104 -6.32 -6.94 -10.50
N ILE A 105 -6.62 -5.81 -9.88
CA ILE A 105 -7.64 -5.74 -8.83
C ILE A 105 -9.03 -6.18 -9.31
N ASP A 106 -9.38 -5.87 -10.56
CA ASP A 106 -10.67 -6.24 -11.17
C ASP A 106 -10.78 -7.74 -11.50
N ASN A 107 -9.64 -8.44 -11.57
CA ASN A 107 -9.53 -9.87 -11.86
C ASN A 107 -8.85 -10.63 -10.71
N LEU A 108 -8.93 -10.09 -9.50
CA LEU A 108 -8.33 -10.73 -8.33
C LEU A 108 -9.14 -11.98 -7.97
N GLY A 109 -8.60 -13.14 -8.29
CA GLY A 109 -9.23 -14.44 -8.02
C GLY A 109 -8.20 -15.48 -7.60
N LEU A 110 -8.73 -16.63 -7.17
CA LEU A 110 -7.93 -17.83 -6.93
C LEU A 110 -7.32 -18.30 -8.26
N GLY A 111 -6.08 -18.73 -8.22
CA GLY A 111 -5.37 -19.26 -9.38
C GLY A 111 -3.94 -18.79 -9.45
N GLY A 112 -3.24 -19.29 -10.45
CA GLY A 112 -1.82 -19.01 -10.64
C GLY A 112 -1.29 -19.62 -11.93
N LYS A 113 0.01 -19.73 -12.01
CA LYS A 113 0.73 -20.31 -13.16
C LYS A 113 1.87 -21.20 -12.69
N LYS A 114 2.33 -22.11 -13.54
CA LYS A 114 3.60 -22.81 -13.36
C LYS A 114 4.75 -21.86 -13.68
N ALA A 115 5.75 -21.85 -12.83
CA ALA A 115 6.96 -21.07 -13.02
C ALA A 115 8.16 -21.77 -12.35
N THR A 116 9.33 -21.58 -12.90
CA THR A 116 10.59 -22.01 -12.27
C THR A 116 11.06 -20.89 -11.34
N VAL A 117 11.17 -21.19 -10.06
CA VAL A 117 11.61 -20.25 -9.03
C VAL A 117 12.71 -20.87 -8.16
N THR A 118 13.36 -20.04 -7.38
CA THR A 118 14.20 -20.49 -6.27
C THR A 118 13.55 -20.09 -4.98
N VAL A 119 13.42 -21.04 -4.06
CA VAL A 119 12.89 -20.81 -2.72
C VAL A 119 14.05 -20.88 -1.73
N LEU A 120 14.11 -19.95 -0.81
CA LEU A 120 15.05 -19.90 0.30
C LEU A 120 14.28 -19.98 1.60
N PHE A 121 14.64 -20.92 2.45
CA PHE A 121 14.20 -20.96 3.85
C PHE A 121 15.41 -20.66 4.74
N SER A 122 15.21 -19.77 5.70
CA SER A 122 16.16 -19.53 6.79
C SER A 122 15.46 -19.75 8.11
N ASP A 123 16.05 -20.52 9.03
CA ASP A 123 15.47 -20.90 10.29
C ASP A 123 16.50 -20.73 11.42
N ILE A 124 16.07 -20.33 12.63
CA ILE A 124 16.95 -20.13 13.78
C ILE A 124 17.20 -21.48 14.45
N ARG A 125 18.47 -21.86 14.59
CA ARG A 125 18.86 -23.12 15.20
C ARG A 125 18.48 -23.17 16.68
N GLY A 126 17.70 -24.19 17.07
CA GLY A 126 17.30 -24.43 18.45
C GLY A 126 16.36 -23.38 19.03
N PHE A 127 15.64 -22.63 18.18
CA PHE A 127 14.76 -21.52 18.62
C PHE A 127 13.68 -21.97 19.59
N THR A 128 13.07 -23.13 19.39
CA THR A 128 12.04 -23.67 20.28
C THR A 128 12.55 -23.75 21.73
N SER A 129 13.71 -24.37 21.94
CA SER A 129 14.30 -24.48 23.28
C SER A 129 14.76 -23.12 23.84
N LEU A 130 15.24 -22.23 22.98
CA LEU A 130 15.64 -20.88 23.35
C LEU A 130 14.43 -20.07 23.82
N SER A 131 13.32 -20.10 23.08
CA SER A 131 12.11 -19.37 23.38
C SER A 131 11.42 -19.80 24.68
N GLU A 132 11.58 -21.07 25.10
CA GLU A 132 11.09 -21.56 26.41
C GLU A 132 11.78 -20.91 27.61
N THR A 133 12.99 -20.38 27.43
CA THR A 133 13.79 -19.72 28.48
C THR A 133 13.60 -18.20 28.54
N MET A 134 12.80 -17.63 27.65
CA MET A 134 12.63 -16.18 27.47
C MET A 134 11.19 -15.76 27.69
N SER A 135 10.99 -14.47 28.02
CA SER A 135 9.64 -13.89 28.00
C SER A 135 9.16 -13.68 26.55
N ALA A 136 7.83 -13.62 26.37
CA ALA A 136 7.24 -13.38 25.04
C ALA A 136 7.72 -12.05 24.41
N GLU A 137 7.95 -11.04 25.24
CA GLU A 137 8.45 -9.74 24.81
C GLU A 137 9.91 -9.86 24.31
N GLN A 138 10.77 -10.58 25.00
CA GLN A 138 12.15 -10.83 24.59
C GLN A 138 12.22 -11.63 23.29
N VAL A 139 11.39 -12.67 23.16
CA VAL A 139 11.26 -13.45 21.92
C VAL A 139 10.85 -12.53 20.76
N SER A 140 9.81 -11.71 20.95
CA SER A 140 9.33 -10.76 19.94
C SER A 140 10.40 -9.73 19.55
N GLU A 141 11.17 -9.21 20.52
CA GLU A 141 12.23 -8.26 20.27
C GLU A 141 13.33 -8.85 19.37
N ILE A 142 13.82 -10.05 19.70
CA ILE A 142 14.85 -10.72 18.93
C ILE A 142 14.37 -11.05 17.52
N LEU A 143 13.15 -11.57 17.36
CA LEU A 143 12.58 -11.89 16.07
C LEU A 143 12.40 -10.64 15.21
N ASN A 144 11.87 -9.55 15.78
CA ASN A 144 11.69 -8.30 15.06
C ASN A 144 13.04 -7.71 14.59
N GLU A 145 14.06 -7.77 15.45
CA GLU A 145 15.41 -7.30 15.10
C GLU A 145 16.02 -8.18 14.00
N TYR A 146 15.91 -9.51 14.13
CA TYR A 146 16.36 -10.46 13.12
C TYR A 146 15.67 -10.22 11.76
N PHE A 147 14.34 -10.19 11.72
CA PHE A 147 13.59 -9.99 10.48
C PHE A 147 13.86 -8.63 9.82
N THR A 148 14.05 -7.58 10.64
CA THR A 148 14.38 -6.23 10.16
C THR A 148 15.71 -6.21 9.41
N GLU A 149 16.67 -7.04 9.82
CA GLU A 149 17.98 -7.13 9.14
C GLU A 149 17.95 -8.10 7.93
N MET A 150 17.05 -9.10 7.94
CA MET A 150 16.98 -10.07 6.84
C MET A 150 16.21 -9.56 5.63
N GLU A 151 15.16 -8.76 5.84
CA GLU A 151 14.29 -8.24 4.77
C GLU A 151 15.05 -7.42 3.72
N PRO A 152 15.89 -6.42 4.07
CA PRO A 152 16.61 -5.63 3.09
C PRO A 152 17.66 -6.48 2.32
N ILE A 153 18.21 -7.54 2.91
CA ILE A 153 19.12 -8.45 2.23
C ILE A 153 18.38 -9.22 1.13
N VAL A 154 17.21 -9.76 1.44
CA VAL A 154 16.37 -10.46 0.46
C VAL A 154 16.01 -9.53 -0.71
N ALA A 155 15.56 -8.31 -0.40
CA ALA A 155 15.19 -7.29 -1.39
C ALA A 155 16.40 -6.87 -2.28
N LYS A 156 17.57 -6.69 -1.69
CA LYS A 156 18.81 -6.36 -2.41
C LYS A 156 19.18 -7.39 -3.48
N HIS A 157 18.87 -8.65 -3.26
CA HIS A 157 19.12 -9.75 -4.19
C HIS A 157 17.94 -10.09 -5.10
N ASN A 158 16.99 -9.17 -5.31
CA ASN A 158 15.79 -9.36 -6.12
C ASN A 158 14.88 -10.50 -5.64
N GLY A 159 14.95 -10.86 -4.36
CA GLY A 159 14.01 -11.75 -3.71
C GLY A 159 12.84 -11.02 -3.08
N ILE A 160 11.79 -11.74 -2.80
CA ILE A 160 10.67 -11.25 -1.98
C ILE A 160 10.52 -12.15 -0.76
N ILE A 161 10.28 -11.59 0.40
CA ILE A 161 9.80 -12.36 1.55
C ILE A 161 8.35 -12.73 1.27
N ASN A 162 8.08 -14.02 1.19
CA ASN A 162 6.73 -14.54 1.04
C ASN A 162 5.98 -14.49 2.37
N LYS A 163 6.60 -15.05 3.41
CA LYS A 163 6.05 -15.06 4.77
C LYS A 163 7.14 -15.33 5.81
N PHE A 164 6.81 -15.00 7.05
CA PHE A 164 7.51 -15.49 8.23
C PHE A 164 6.72 -16.67 8.81
N ILE A 165 7.39 -17.75 9.17
CA ILE A 165 6.79 -18.97 9.70
C ILE A 165 7.45 -19.26 11.06
N GLY A 166 6.86 -18.72 12.14
CA GLY A 166 7.53 -18.71 13.43
C GLY A 166 8.79 -17.85 13.38
N ASP A 167 9.95 -18.49 13.55
CA ASP A 167 11.29 -17.89 13.42
C ASP A 167 11.90 -18.05 12.04
N ALA A 168 11.23 -18.75 11.12
CA ALA A 168 11.71 -18.98 9.78
C ALA A 168 11.31 -17.84 8.82
N VAL A 169 12.21 -17.57 7.88
CA VAL A 169 11.98 -16.67 6.73
C VAL A 169 11.82 -17.53 5.48
N MET A 170 10.71 -17.40 4.78
CA MET A 170 10.52 -17.97 3.46
C MET A 170 10.64 -16.86 2.41
N ALA A 171 11.63 -16.96 1.54
CA ALA A 171 11.84 -16.03 0.44
C ALA A 171 11.75 -16.72 -0.92
N ILE A 172 11.26 -15.99 -1.92
CA ILE A 172 11.07 -16.45 -3.31
C ILE A 172 11.88 -15.56 -4.24
N PHE A 173 12.56 -16.19 -5.22
CA PHE A 173 13.33 -15.51 -6.26
C PHE A 173 12.85 -16.01 -7.64
N GLY A 174 12.67 -15.08 -8.60
CA GLY A 174 12.22 -15.38 -9.97
C GLY A 174 10.73 -15.09 -10.20
N GLU A 175 9.93 -14.90 -9.16
CA GLU A 175 8.53 -14.43 -9.21
C GLU A 175 8.19 -13.62 -7.95
N PRO A 176 7.37 -12.58 -8.06
CA PRO A 176 6.78 -11.98 -9.25
C PRO A 176 7.80 -11.18 -10.09
N ILE A 177 9.01 -10.96 -9.58
CA ILE A 177 10.10 -10.29 -10.26
C ILE A 177 10.83 -11.37 -11.10
N GLN A 178 10.67 -11.29 -12.43
CA GLN A 178 11.36 -12.21 -13.32
C GLN A 178 12.86 -11.88 -13.35
N ASP A 179 13.69 -12.85 -12.98
CA ASP A 179 15.13 -12.74 -12.99
C ASP A 179 15.77 -14.07 -13.43
N LYS A 180 16.54 -14.04 -14.50
CA LYS A 180 17.26 -15.23 -15.00
C LYS A 180 18.33 -15.74 -14.03
N ASN A 181 18.80 -14.88 -13.13
CA ASN A 181 19.83 -15.20 -12.14
C ASN A 181 19.25 -15.54 -10.77
N HIS A 182 17.94 -15.83 -10.68
CA HIS A 182 17.25 -16.05 -9.42
C HIS A 182 17.95 -17.07 -8.49
N ALA A 183 18.50 -18.17 -9.02
CA ALA A 183 19.22 -19.16 -8.23
C ALA A 183 20.53 -18.61 -7.64
N LEU A 184 21.32 -17.90 -8.47
CA LEU A 184 22.56 -17.26 -8.02
C LEU A 184 22.28 -16.18 -6.97
N ASN A 185 21.24 -15.40 -7.18
CA ASN A 185 20.83 -14.33 -6.25
C ASN A 185 20.37 -14.90 -4.91
N ALA A 186 19.65 -16.02 -4.91
CA ALA A 186 19.27 -16.72 -3.68
C ALA A 186 20.50 -17.20 -2.88
N VAL A 187 21.51 -17.74 -3.55
CA VAL A 187 22.75 -18.19 -2.89
C VAL A 187 23.52 -17.00 -2.30
N LYS A 188 23.65 -15.89 -3.06
CA LYS A 188 24.28 -14.66 -2.56
C LYS A 188 23.53 -14.09 -1.36
N CYS A 189 22.20 -14.08 -1.43
CA CYS A 189 21.32 -13.66 -0.34
C CYS A 189 21.59 -14.50 0.92
N GLY A 190 21.54 -15.83 0.80
CA GLY A 190 21.81 -16.74 1.93
C GLY A 190 23.18 -16.52 2.55
N TYR A 191 24.21 -16.31 1.74
CA TYR A 191 25.55 -15.99 2.25
C TYR A 191 25.57 -14.66 3.02
N GLU A 192 24.96 -13.61 2.47
CA GLU A 192 24.89 -12.29 3.12
C GLU A 192 24.07 -12.34 4.43
N MET A 193 22.98 -13.13 4.47
CA MET A 193 22.21 -13.38 5.70
C MET A 193 23.09 -14.01 6.79
N LEU A 194 23.92 -15.01 6.45
CA LEU A 194 24.86 -15.64 7.40
C LEU A 194 25.89 -14.65 7.94
N VAL A 195 26.41 -13.76 7.08
CA VAL A 195 27.35 -12.71 7.49
C VAL A 195 26.66 -11.72 8.44
N LYS A 196 25.45 -11.28 8.10
CA LYS A 196 24.67 -10.35 8.92
C LYS A 196 24.34 -10.92 10.29
N VAL A 197 23.98 -12.20 10.37
CA VAL A 197 23.70 -12.84 11.67
C VAL A 197 24.95 -12.87 12.55
N LYS A 198 26.14 -13.05 11.97
CA LYS A 198 27.40 -12.94 12.75
C LYS A 198 27.62 -11.54 13.29
N GLU A 199 27.30 -10.49 12.51
CA GLU A 199 27.36 -9.10 12.98
C GLU A 199 26.38 -8.88 14.15
N LEU A 200 25.14 -9.39 14.00
CA LEU A 200 24.12 -9.31 15.05
C LEU A 200 24.56 -10.05 16.33
N GLN A 201 25.23 -11.20 16.22
CA GLN A 201 25.74 -11.93 17.37
C GLN A 201 26.70 -11.07 18.24
N TYR A 202 27.58 -10.27 17.60
CA TYR A 202 28.47 -9.36 18.33
C TYR A 202 27.69 -8.27 19.06
N LYS A 203 26.71 -7.67 18.38
CA LYS A 203 25.82 -6.65 18.98
C LYS A 203 25.05 -7.24 20.17
N TRP A 204 24.41 -8.38 19.97
CA TRP A 204 23.59 -9.04 21.00
C TRP A 204 24.39 -9.54 22.20
N ALA A 205 25.63 -9.99 21.98
CA ALA A 205 26.51 -10.34 23.09
C ALA A 205 26.82 -9.13 23.98
N ALA A 206 27.01 -7.94 23.39
CA ALA A 206 27.21 -6.70 24.16
C ALA A 206 25.93 -6.26 24.90
N GLU A 207 24.74 -6.61 24.41
CA GLU A 207 23.44 -6.32 25.01
C GLU A 207 22.98 -7.43 26.00
N GLY A 208 23.76 -8.50 26.19
CA GLY A 208 23.39 -9.65 27.01
C GLY A 208 22.27 -10.50 26.43
N LYS A 209 21.98 -10.37 25.13
CA LYS A 209 21.01 -11.20 24.41
C LYS A 209 21.64 -12.56 24.03
N PRO A 210 20.81 -13.61 23.87
CA PRO A 210 21.31 -14.94 23.50
C PRO A 210 21.94 -14.94 22.11
N LYS A 211 22.93 -15.80 21.93
CA LYS A 211 23.52 -16.07 20.61
C LYS A 211 22.54 -16.89 19.78
N ILE A 212 22.23 -16.43 18.56
CA ILE A 212 21.48 -17.23 17.58
C ILE A 212 22.35 -17.61 16.39
N GLU A 213 22.05 -18.73 15.80
CA GLU A 213 22.61 -19.21 14.54
C GLU A 213 21.47 -19.57 13.60
N ILE A 214 21.67 -19.43 12.30
CA ILE A 214 20.64 -19.78 11.31
C ILE A 214 21.09 -20.93 10.44
N GLY A 215 20.13 -21.76 10.02
CA GLY A 215 20.25 -22.70 8.95
C GLY A 215 19.56 -22.18 7.69
N ILE A 216 20.17 -22.34 6.51
CA ILE A 216 19.57 -21.89 5.26
C ILE A 216 19.45 -23.09 4.31
N GLY A 217 18.24 -23.29 3.77
CA GLY A 217 17.96 -24.22 2.69
C GLY A 217 17.57 -23.46 1.43
N ILE A 218 18.11 -23.84 0.27
CA ILE A 218 17.82 -23.23 -1.02
C ILE A 218 17.52 -24.33 -2.02
N ASN A 219 16.40 -24.21 -2.73
CA ASN A 219 16.04 -25.15 -3.79
C ASN A 219 15.47 -24.42 -5.00
N THR A 220 15.74 -24.96 -6.19
CA THR A 220 15.26 -24.39 -7.47
C THR A 220 14.48 -25.44 -8.24
N GLY A 221 13.29 -25.08 -8.72
CA GLY A 221 12.49 -25.96 -9.55
C GLY A 221 11.14 -25.36 -9.95
N GLU A 222 10.34 -26.17 -10.64
CA GLU A 222 8.99 -25.79 -11.06
C GLU A 222 8.03 -25.83 -9.86
N VAL A 223 7.27 -24.75 -9.72
CA VAL A 223 6.22 -24.60 -8.71
C VAL A 223 4.96 -24.03 -9.35
N PHE A 224 3.83 -24.20 -8.68
CA PHE A 224 2.64 -23.40 -8.94
C PHE A 224 2.72 -22.13 -8.09
N VAL A 225 2.70 -20.94 -8.73
CA VAL A 225 2.79 -19.64 -8.08
C VAL A 225 1.51 -18.83 -8.35
N GLY A 226 0.89 -18.31 -7.31
CA GLY A 226 -0.33 -17.52 -7.45
C GLY A 226 -1.09 -17.28 -6.16
N ASN A 227 -2.35 -16.88 -6.31
CA ASN A 227 -3.27 -16.65 -5.20
C ASN A 227 -3.92 -17.96 -4.77
N ILE A 228 -3.60 -18.42 -3.57
CA ILE A 228 -4.02 -19.69 -3.02
C ILE A 228 -4.79 -19.42 -1.72
N GLY A 229 -5.85 -20.17 -1.47
CA GLY A 229 -6.68 -20.02 -0.28
C GLY A 229 -8.17 -20.13 -0.55
N SER A 230 -8.96 -19.29 0.07
CA SER A 230 -10.38 -19.16 -0.13
C SER A 230 -10.74 -17.84 -0.80
N VAL A 231 -11.98 -17.72 -1.32
CA VAL A 231 -12.47 -16.46 -1.93
C VAL A 231 -12.33 -15.25 -0.99
N ASN A 232 -12.47 -15.47 0.32
CA ASN A 232 -12.42 -14.41 1.31
C ASN A 232 -11.03 -14.21 1.93
N ARG A 233 -10.09 -15.16 1.71
CA ARG A 233 -8.73 -15.08 2.26
C ARG A 233 -7.77 -15.77 1.31
N MET A 234 -7.04 -14.98 0.57
CA MET A 234 -6.03 -15.42 -0.38
C MET A 234 -4.63 -15.04 0.11
N GLU A 235 -3.67 -15.86 -0.25
CA GLU A 235 -2.26 -15.62 -0.04
C GLU A 235 -1.53 -15.81 -1.37
N TYR A 236 -0.70 -14.85 -1.75
CA TYR A 236 0.20 -15.02 -2.89
C TYR A 236 1.40 -15.87 -2.42
N THR A 237 1.48 -17.10 -2.91
CA THR A 237 2.49 -18.07 -2.46
C THR A 237 2.85 -19.06 -3.57
N VAL A 238 3.79 -19.95 -3.27
CA VAL A 238 4.25 -21.03 -4.14
C VAL A 238 3.96 -22.39 -3.52
N ILE A 239 3.57 -23.36 -4.37
CA ILE A 239 3.33 -24.76 -3.98
C ILE A 239 4.02 -25.67 -4.97
N GLY A 240 4.65 -26.73 -4.47
CA GLY A 240 5.30 -27.77 -5.24
C GLY A 240 6.39 -28.49 -4.44
N ASP A 241 6.89 -29.60 -4.96
CA ASP A 241 7.95 -30.38 -4.30
C ASP A 241 9.24 -29.57 -4.08
N THR A 242 9.47 -28.55 -4.89
CA THR A 242 10.58 -27.61 -4.74
C THR A 242 10.51 -26.82 -3.43
N VAL A 243 9.33 -26.67 -2.85
CA VAL A 243 9.10 -25.89 -1.61
C VAL A 243 9.28 -26.76 -0.35
N ASN A 244 9.04 -28.08 -0.48
CA ASN A 244 9.16 -29.04 0.61
C ASN A 244 10.59 -29.55 0.73
#